data_52080ee6b5f724c62b9a5b1bee4b6ab7
#
_entry.id   52080ee6b5f724c62b9a5b1bee4b6ab7
#
_cell.length_a   1.000
_cell.length_b   1.000
_cell.length_c   1.000
_cell.angle_alpha   90.00
_cell.angle_beta   90.00
_cell.angle_gamma   90.00
#
_symmetry.space_group_name_H-M   'P 1'
#
loop_
_entity.id
_entity.type
_entity.pdbx_description
1 polymer ?
#
loop_
_entity_poly.entity_id
_entity_poly.type
_entity_poly.pdbx_seq_one_letter_code
_entity_poly.pdbx_strand_id
1 'polypeptide(L)'
;VRYVNGTPADCVHIALTGLLGYRPDLVVSGINNGANMGDDTLYSGTVGAAMEGYLFGIPAMAISLVDKGWAHIEDAALKARDLVVHLQQQSLLGTRPWLLNVNMPNMPYAQMGGLKMCRLGRRHAAEPVITQISPRGETMYWIGNAGAAKDDSDGTDFHATFEGHVSVTPLHVDLTEHASLPDWSARLGGARA
;
A
#
# COMPACT_ATOMS: atom_id res chain seq x y z
N VAL A 1 -15.22 -10.25 -15.47
CA VAL A 1 -14.20 -10.55 -14.46
C VAL A 1 -13.29 -11.64 -15.00
N ARG A 2 -11.98 -11.49 -14.84
CA ARG A 2 -10.98 -12.49 -15.19
C ARG A 2 -10.24 -12.90 -13.92
N TYR A 3 -9.80 -14.13 -13.85
CA TYR A 3 -9.05 -14.70 -12.74
C TYR A 3 -7.62 -15.04 -13.19
N VAL A 4 -6.64 -14.71 -12.35
CA VAL A 4 -5.23 -15.08 -12.53
C VAL A 4 -4.79 -15.82 -11.28
N ASN A 5 -4.21 -17.00 -11.42
CA ASN A 5 -3.61 -17.75 -10.31
C ASN A 5 -2.17 -17.29 -10.13
N GLY A 6 -1.99 -16.21 -9.39
CA GLY A 6 -0.70 -15.56 -9.15
C GLY A 6 -0.79 -14.52 -8.05
N THR A 7 0.29 -13.77 -7.85
CA THR A 7 0.32 -12.62 -6.94
C THR A 7 -0.54 -11.47 -7.47
N PRO A 8 -0.92 -10.49 -6.63
CA PRO A 8 -1.60 -9.29 -7.12
C PRO A 8 -0.81 -8.53 -8.20
N ALA A 9 0.52 -8.47 -8.12
CA ALA A 9 1.37 -7.89 -9.16
C ALA A 9 1.29 -8.67 -10.47
N ASP A 10 1.28 -10.02 -10.43
CA ASP A 10 1.10 -10.85 -11.63
C ASP A 10 -0.23 -10.57 -12.33
N CYS A 11 -1.30 -10.31 -11.55
CA CYS A 11 -2.60 -9.95 -12.11
C CYS A 11 -2.52 -8.67 -12.95
N VAL A 12 -1.84 -7.65 -12.47
CA VAL A 12 -1.64 -6.38 -13.17
C VAL A 12 -0.72 -6.59 -14.38
N HIS A 13 0.41 -7.27 -14.20
CA HIS A 13 1.36 -7.56 -15.25
C HIS A 13 0.68 -8.26 -16.46
N ILE A 14 0.01 -9.37 -16.20
CA ILE A 14 -0.68 -10.14 -17.25
C ILE A 14 -1.81 -9.33 -17.91
N ALA A 15 -2.55 -8.54 -17.10
CA ALA A 15 -3.60 -7.69 -17.66
C ALA A 15 -3.02 -6.68 -18.66
N LEU A 16 -1.94 -5.99 -18.29
CA LEU A 16 -1.34 -4.92 -19.09
C LEU A 16 -0.55 -5.43 -20.31
N THR A 17 0.05 -6.63 -20.20
CA THR A 17 0.91 -7.17 -21.25
C THR A 17 0.20 -8.16 -22.21
N GLY A 18 -0.98 -8.67 -21.84
CA GLY A 18 -1.61 -9.72 -22.67
C GLY A 18 -3.13 -9.76 -22.68
N LEU A 19 -3.81 -9.36 -21.59
CA LEU A 19 -5.26 -9.56 -21.50
C LEU A 19 -6.10 -8.36 -21.88
N LEU A 20 -5.57 -7.13 -21.74
CA LEU A 20 -6.25 -5.92 -22.17
C LEU A 20 -5.78 -5.55 -23.57
N GLY A 21 -6.73 -5.32 -24.49
CA GLY A 21 -6.42 -4.80 -25.83
C GLY A 21 -6.23 -3.28 -25.88
N TYR A 22 -6.12 -2.62 -24.72
CA TYR A 22 -6.01 -1.17 -24.58
C TYR A 22 -5.19 -0.84 -23.33
N ARG A 23 -4.67 0.40 -23.26
CA ARG A 23 -4.00 0.95 -22.08
C ARG A 23 -5.04 1.57 -21.16
N PRO A 24 -5.17 1.14 -19.88
CA PRO A 24 -6.06 1.78 -18.92
C PRO A 24 -5.50 3.13 -18.46
N ASP A 25 -6.39 4.02 -18.02
CA ASP A 25 -6.04 5.34 -17.48
C ASP A 25 -5.64 5.29 -16.01
N LEU A 26 -5.98 4.22 -15.30
CA LEU A 26 -5.76 4.04 -13.87
C LEU A 26 -5.67 2.56 -13.52
N VAL A 27 -4.74 2.21 -12.63
CA VAL A 27 -4.71 0.93 -11.92
C VAL A 27 -5.17 1.15 -10.49
N VAL A 28 -6.20 0.42 -10.06
CA VAL A 28 -6.67 0.39 -8.68
C VAL A 28 -6.48 -1.01 -8.13
N SER A 29 -5.64 -1.14 -7.11
CA SER A 29 -5.38 -2.39 -6.41
C SER A 29 -6.09 -2.40 -5.06
N GLY A 30 -6.84 -3.43 -4.76
CA GLY A 30 -7.58 -3.57 -3.51
C GLY A 30 -9.07 -3.86 -3.74
N ILE A 31 -9.90 -3.72 -2.71
CA ILE A 31 -9.59 -3.18 -1.38
C ILE A 31 -9.01 -4.30 -0.52
N ASN A 32 -7.84 -4.03 0.10
CA ASN A 32 -7.21 -4.98 1.01
C ASN A 32 -7.95 -5.02 2.37
N ASN A 33 -8.12 -6.22 2.91
CA ASN A 33 -8.66 -6.41 4.26
C ASN A 33 -7.54 -6.33 5.29
N GLY A 34 -7.28 -5.17 5.78
CA GLY A 34 -6.20 -4.80 6.68
C GLY A 34 -5.38 -3.64 6.12
N ALA A 35 -4.82 -2.85 7.01
CA ALA A 35 -4.03 -1.68 6.66
C ALA A 35 -2.72 -2.06 5.94
N ASN A 36 -2.26 -1.16 5.07
CA ASN A 36 -0.90 -1.15 4.55
C ASN A 36 -0.30 0.23 4.85
N MET A 37 0.17 0.43 6.07
CA MET A 37 0.67 1.71 6.59
C MET A 37 2.13 1.61 7.02
N GLY A 38 2.82 2.74 7.02
CA GLY A 38 4.22 2.80 7.40
C GLY A 38 5.09 1.83 6.61
N ASP A 39 6.04 1.19 7.28
CA ASP A 39 6.97 0.24 6.66
C ASP A 39 6.28 -1.02 6.09
N ASP A 40 5.02 -1.32 6.48
CA ASP A 40 4.26 -2.46 5.95
C ASP A 40 3.97 -2.35 4.45
N THR A 41 4.00 -1.14 3.89
CA THR A 41 3.88 -0.90 2.44
C THR A 41 4.91 -1.69 1.63
N LEU A 42 6.11 -1.90 2.18
CA LEU A 42 7.21 -2.63 1.52
C LEU A 42 6.93 -4.13 1.35
N TYR A 43 6.03 -4.69 2.14
CA TYR A 43 5.69 -6.11 2.15
C TYR A 43 4.31 -6.39 1.55
N SER A 44 3.59 -5.34 1.15
CA SER A 44 2.21 -5.44 0.71
C SER A 44 2.09 -5.88 -0.75
N GLY A 45 1.38 -6.98 -0.98
CA GLY A 45 1.00 -7.38 -2.34
C GLY A 45 0.03 -6.39 -3.01
N THR A 46 -0.83 -5.73 -2.22
CA THR A 46 -1.75 -4.70 -2.73
C THR A 46 -0.99 -3.47 -3.21
N VAL A 47 -0.01 -3.01 -2.44
CA VAL A 47 0.86 -1.90 -2.85
C VAL A 47 1.74 -2.32 -4.03
N GLY A 48 2.29 -3.55 -4.01
CA GLY A 48 3.08 -4.10 -5.12
C GLY A 48 2.34 -4.14 -6.45
N ALA A 49 1.05 -4.48 -6.44
CA ALA A 49 0.22 -4.45 -7.65
C ALA A 49 0.00 -3.02 -8.18
N ALA A 50 -0.18 -2.04 -7.30
CA ALA A 50 -0.23 -0.64 -7.72
C ALA A 50 1.13 -0.16 -8.25
N MET A 51 2.24 -0.56 -7.61
CA MET A 51 3.60 -0.28 -8.11
C MET A 51 3.81 -0.84 -9.51
N GLU A 52 3.34 -2.06 -9.79
CA GLU A 52 3.43 -2.66 -11.12
C GLU A 52 2.74 -1.78 -12.17
N GLY A 53 1.51 -1.31 -11.91
CA GLY A 53 0.82 -0.37 -12.79
C GLY A 53 1.60 0.93 -13.00
N TYR A 54 2.16 1.48 -11.94
CA TYR A 54 2.99 2.68 -11.98
C TYR A 54 4.25 2.49 -12.84
N LEU A 55 4.93 1.34 -12.71
CA LEU A 55 6.12 1.00 -13.51
C LEU A 55 5.81 0.87 -15.01
N PHE A 56 4.59 0.46 -15.37
CA PHE A 56 4.08 0.53 -16.75
C PHE A 56 3.70 1.95 -17.19
N GLY A 57 3.97 2.96 -16.37
CA GLY A 57 3.70 4.36 -16.67
C GLY A 57 2.24 4.77 -16.53
N ILE A 58 1.44 4.03 -15.78
CA ILE A 58 0.01 4.28 -15.56
C ILE A 58 -0.17 4.84 -14.14
N PRO A 59 -1.00 5.89 -13.95
CA PRO A 59 -1.43 6.29 -12.62
C PRO A 59 -1.96 5.10 -11.83
N ALA A 60 -1.57 4.95 -10.57
CA ALA A 60 -1.94 3.78 -9.78
C ALA A 60 -2.22 4.13 -8.32
N MET A 61 -3.15 3.39 -7.71
CA MET A 61 -3.42 3.48 -6.29
C MET A 61 -3.64 2.11 -5.66
N ALA A 62 -3.12 1.95 -4.45
CA ALA A 62 -3.41 0.84 -3.56
C ALA A 62 -4.43 1.31 -2.52
N ILE A 63 -5.49 0.55 -2.31
CA ILE A 63 -6.56 0.87 -1.34
C ILE A 63 -6.66 -0.23 -0.32
N SER A 64 -6.66 0.16 0.96
CA SER A 64 -6.73 -0.75 2.11
C SER A 64 -7.78 -0.26 3.11
N LEU A 65 -8.54 -1.19 3.67
CA LEU A 65 -9.42 -0.95 4.80
C LEU A 65 -8.62 -1.20 6.08
N VAL A 66 -8.54 -0.20 6.96
CA VAL A 66 -7.90 -0.34 8.28
C VAL A 66 -8.71 -1.33 9.12
N ASP A 67 -8.04 -2.13 9.91
CA ASP A 67 -8.58 -3.27 10.67
C ASP A 67 -9.11 -4.41 9.78
N LYS A 68 -9.04 -5.61 10.32
CA LYS A 68 -9.56 -6.81 9.64
C LYS A 68 -11.03 -6.99 9.97
N GLY A 69 -11.80 -7.56 9.05
CA GLY A 69 -13.15 -8.01 9.33
C GLY A 69 -14.23 -7.64 8.34
N TRP A 70 -13.96 -6.83 7.31
CA TRP A 70 -14.92 -6.48 6.24
C TRP A 70 -16.19 -5.73 6.68
N ALA A 71 -16.29 -5.28 7.94
CA ALA A 71 -17.53 -4.68 8.47
C ALA A 71 -18.02 -3.49 7.64
N HIS A 72 -17.11 -2.66 7.12
CA HIS A 72 -17.42 -1.47 6.33
C HIS A 72 -16.78 -1.48 4.95
N ILE A 73 -16.66 -2.66 4.33
CA ILE A 73 -16.04 -2.78 2.99
C ILE A 73 -16.85 -2.04 1.91
N GLU A 74 -18.17 -2.05 2.00
CA GLU A 74 -19.03 -1.33 1.05
C GLU A 74 -18.90 0.18 1.23
N ASP A 75 -18.78 0.65 2.46
CA ASP A 75 -18.52 2.06 2.78
C ASP A 75 -17.17 2.51 2.22
N ALA A 76 -16.13 1.69 2.38
CA ALA A 76 -14.82 1.92 1.80
C ALA A 76 -14.87 1.92 0.26
N ALA A 77 -15.65 1.03 -0.37
CA ALA A 77 -15.82 0.99 -1.82
C ALA A 77 -16.50 2.26 -2.35
N LEU A 78 -17.50 2.79 -1.64
CA LEU A 78 -18.14 4.07 -1.98
C LEU A 78 -17.11 5.22 -1.90
N LYS A 79 -16.31 5.26 -0.84
CA LYS A 79 -15.27 6.29 -0.66
C LYS A 79 -14.17 6.18 -1.72
N ALA A 80 -13.78 4.95 -2.08
CA ALA A 80 -12.82 4.69 -3.18
C ALA A 80 -13.35 5.19 -4.52
N ARG A 81 -14.61 4.89 -4.84
CA ARG A 81 -15.29 5.41 -6.04
C ARG A 81 -15.26 6.93 -6.09
N ASP A 82 -15.60 7.60 -5.00
CA ASP A 82 -15.65 9.05 -4.95
C ASP A 82 -14.24 9.65 -5.12
N LEU A 83 -13.19 9.00 -4.58
CA LEU A 83 -11.81 9.40 -4.83
C LEU A 83 -11.46 9.28 -6.32
N VAL A 84 -11.81 8.15 -6.99
CA VAL A 84 -11.57 7.97 -8.42
C VAL A 84 -12.29 9.03 -9.24
N VAL A 85 -13.56 9.29 -8.94
CA VAL A 85 -14.35 10.34 -9.63
C VAL A 85 -13.72 11.72 -9.43
N HIS A 86 -13.26 12.03 -8.22
CA HIS A 86 -12.56 13.28 -7.93
C HIS A 86 -11.29 13.42 -8.75
N LEU A 87 -10.44 12.38 -8.81
CA LEU A 87 -9.21 12.38 -9.60
C LEU A 87 -9.49 12.56 -11.10
N GLN A 88 -10.58 11.95 -11.61
CA GLN A 88 -11.03 12.12 -12.98
C GLN A 88 -11.47 13.58 -13.26
N GLN A 89 -12.26 14.17 -12.36
CA GLN A 89 -12.71 15.56 -12.48
C GLN A 89 -11.56 16.56 -12.45
N GLN A 90 -10.48 16.25 -11.73
CA GLN A 90 -9.26 17.06 -11.69
C GLN A 90 -8.32 16.80 -12.89
N SER A 91 -8.75 15.97 -13.86
CA SER A 91 -7.94 15.58 -15.03
C SER A 91 -6.57 14.98 -14.67
N LEU A 92 -6.52 14.24 -13.55
CA LEU A 92 -5.29 13.58 -13.08
C LEU A 92 -5.09 12.18 -13.67
N LEU A 93 -6.12 11.62 -14.30
CA LEU A 93 -6.02 10.34 -15.01
C LEU A 93 -5.43 10.55 -16.41
N GLY A 94 -4.64 9.58 -16.88
CA GLY A 94 -3.99 9.66 -18.20
C GLY A 94 -2.86 10.69 -18.31
N THR A 95 -2.45 11.32 -17.20
CA THR A 95 -1.31 12.24 -17.11
C THR A 95 0.00 11.50 -16.87
N ARG A 96 1.04 12.20 -16.38
CA ARG A 96 2.24 11.52 -15.87
C ARG A 96 1.86 10.52 -14.79
N PRO A 97 2.54 9.35 -14.68
CA PRO A 97 2.23 8.36 -13.68
C PRO A 97 2.45 8.91 -12.27
N TRP A 98 1.59 8.52 -11.35
CA TRP A 98 1.70 8.75 -9.92
C TRP A 98 1.30 7.48 -9.20
N LEU A 99 1.76 7.31 -7.97
CA LEU A 99 1.48 6.16 -7.11
C LEU A 99 0.99 6.65 -5.75
N LEU A 100 -0.23 6.24 -5.38
CA LEU A 100 -0.83 6.58 -4.09
C LEU A 100 -1.11 5.32 -3.27
N ASN A 101 -0.78 5.39 -1.99
CA ASN A 101 -1.21 4.43 -0.98
C ASN A 101 -2.34 5.05 -0.16
N VAL A 102 -3.50 4.41 -0.15
CA VAL A 102 -4.72 4.93 0.47
C VAL A 102 -5.18 3.95 1.53
N ASN A 103 -5.31 4.42 2.78
CA ASN A 103 -5.88 3.63 3.86
C ASN A 103 -7.16 4.29 4.36
N MET A 104 -8.23 3.51 4.44
CA MET A 104 -9.57 3.96 4.80
C MET A 104 -9.95 3.44 6.18
N PRO A 105 -10.42 4.28 7.11
CA PRO A 105 -10.91 3.83 8.41
C PRO A 105 -12.06 2.83 8.25
N ASN A 106 -12.12 1.81 9.11
CA ASN A 106 -13.18 0.81 9.10
C ASN A 106 -14.43 1.32 9.84
N MET A 107 -15.15 2.24 9.22
CA MET A 107 -16.30 2.91 9.79
C MET A 107 -17.35 3.26 8.71
N PRO A 108 -18.59 3.60 9.09
CA PRO A 108 -19.61 4.03 8.15
C PRO A 108 -19.14 5.20 7.27
N TYR A 109 -19.52 5.19 5.99
CA TYR A 109 -19.13 6.22 5.00
C TYR A 109 -19.39 7.65 5.50
N ALA A 110 -20.55 7.91 6.12
CA ALA A 110 -20.91 9.23 6.61
C ALA A 110 -20.04 9.73 7.79
N GLN A 111 -19.33 8.84 8.45
CA GLN A 111 -18.44 9.16 9.57
C GLN A 111 -16.98 9.28 9.13
N MET A 112 -16.63 8.76 7.93
CA MET A 112 -15.28 8.90 7.39
C MET A 112 -14.97 10.37 7.12
N GLY A 113 -13.91 10.86 7.72
CA GLY A 113 -13.38 12.19 7.47
C GLY A 113 -12.90 12.38 6.03
N GLY A 114 -12.44 13.60 5.73
CA GLY A 114 -11.87 13.94 4.43
C GLY A 114 -10.53 13.24 4.16
N LEU A 115 -9.99 13.49 2.97
CA LEU A 115 -8.65 13.02 2.60
C LEU A 115 -7.60 13.81 3.37
N LYS A 116 -6.63 13.12 3.98
CA LYS A 116 -5.42 13.71 4.55
C LYS A 116 -4.20 13.23 3.79
N MET A 117 -3.41 14.16 3.25
CA MET A 117 -2.10 13.86 2.68
C MET A 117 -1.13 13.54 3.80
N CYS A 118 -0.51 12.37 3.75
CA CYS A 118 0.31 11.83 4.83
C CYS A 118 1.69 11.40 4.33
N ARG A 119 2.65 11.36 5.25
CA ARG A 119 3.85 10.55 5.10
C ARG A 119 3.60 9.15 5.70
N LEU A 120 4.41 8.19 5.30
CA LEU A 120 4.44 6.90 6.00
C LEU A 120 4.91 7.10 7.45
N GLY A 121 4.19 6.49 8.38
CA GLY A 121 4.66 6.33 9.75
C GLY A 121 5.71 5.23 9.85
N ARG A 122 5.93 4.71 11.07
CA ARG A 122 6.88 3.62 11.29
C ARG A 122 6.19 2.42 11.93
N ARG A 123 6.61 1.25 11.49
CA ARG A 123 6.21 -0.01 12.11
C ARG A 123 6.76 -0.08 13.52
N HIS A 124 6.02 -0.71 14.42
CA HIS A 124 6.49 -1.01 15.77
C HIS A 124 7.45 -2.20 15.74
N ALA A 125 8.15 -2.44 16.85
CA ALA A 125 8.83 -3.70 17.07
C ALA A 125 7.80 -4.83 17.13
N ALA A 126 7.97 -5.87 16.30
CA ALA A 126 7.10 -7.04 16.32
C ALA A 126 7.06 -7.66 17.71
N GLU A 127 5.90 -8.20 18.10
CA GLU A 127 5.81 -8.99 19.31
C GLU A 127 6.68 -10.25 19.23
N PRO A 128 7.11 -10.81 20.39
CA PRO A 128 7.90 -12.03 20.40
C PRO A 128 7.24 -13.18 19.63
N VAL A 129 8.08 -14.04 19.09
CA VAL A 129 7.65 -15.29 18.45
C VAL A 129 6.85 -16.14 19.43
N ILE A 130 5.71 -16.67 18.99
CA ILE A 130 4.91 -17.63 19.74
C ILE A 130 5.37 -19.03 19.37
N THR A 131 5.86 -19.79 20.35
CA THR A 131 6.31 -21.17 20.15
C THR A 131 5.19 -22.15 20.51
N GLN A 132 4.92 -23.10 19.64
CA GLN A 132 3.96 -24.18 19.87
C GLN A 132 4.57 -25.54 19.47
N ILE A 133 4.07 -26.61 20.05
CA ILE A 133 4.41 -27.98 19.67
C ILE A 133 3.26 -28.54 18.84
N SER A 134 3.55 -29.06 17.64
CA SER A 134 2.57 -29.75 16.81
C SER A 134 2.13 -31.07 17.45
N PRO A 135 0.98 -31.65 17.04
CA PRO A 135 0.56 -32.98 17.51
C PRO A 135 1.57 -34.10 17.20
N ARG A 136 2.52 -33.87 16.30
CA ARG A 136 3.61 -34.80 15.94
C ARG A 136 4.89 -34.57 16.73
N GLY A 137 4.88 -33.62 17.70
CA GLY A 137 6.06 -33.28 18.52
C GLY A 137 7.03 -32.29 17.84
N GLU A 138 6.69 -31.69 16.69
CA GLU A 138 7.52 -30.71 15.98
C GLU A 138 7.35 -29.32 16.61
N THR A 139 8.45 -28.59 16.83
CA THR A 139 8.41 -27.22 17.29
C THR A 139 8.01 -26.29 16.12
N MET A 140 6.96 -25.51 16.33
CA MET A 140 6.45 -24.51 15.38
C MET A 140 6.61 -23.12 15.95
N TYR A 141 6.93 -22.17 15.10
CA TYR A 141 7.08 -20.75 15.45
C TYR A 141 6.07 -19.92 14.67
N TRP A 142 5.33 -19.09 15.37
CA TRP A 142 4.39 -18.13 14.76
C TRP A 142 4.93 -16.72 14.94
N ILE A 143 4.85 -15.94 13.88
CA ILE A 143 5.15 -14.51 13.95
C ILE A 143 4.07 -13.85 14.81
N GLY A 144 4.47 -13.12 15.84
CA GLY A 144 3.58 -12.40 16.74
C GLY A 144 2.84 -11.27 16.03
N ASN A 145 1.87 -10.71 16.73
CA ASN A 145 1.10 -9.58 16.21
C ASN A 145 1.98 -8.36 15.94
N ALA A 146 1.46 -7.54 15.06
CA ALA A 146 2.15 -6.32 14.70
C ALA A 146 2.25 -5.30 15.85
N GLY A 147 1.37 -5.23 16.84
CA GLY A 147 1.38 -4.29 17.98
C GLY A 147 1.08 -2.82 17.59
N ALA A 148 1.45 -1.86 18.43
CA ALA A 148 1.23 -0.43 18.19
C ALA A 148 2.28 0.18 17.24
N ALA A 149 1.94 1.22 16.51
CA ALA A 149 2.88 1.93 15.66
C ALA A 149 4.02 2.56 16.49
N LYS A 150 5.24 2.54 15.97
CA LYS A 150 6.41 3.17 16.57
C LYS A 150 6.41 4.70 16.32
N ASP A 151 5.87 5.12 15.19
CA ASP A 151 5.66 6.53 14.84
C ASP A 151 4.26 6.68 14.25
N ASP A 152 3.35 7.16 15.07
CA ASP A 152 1.98 7.54 14.77
C ASP A 152 1.75 9.04 14.99
N SER A 153 2.82 9.84 15.00
CA SER A 153 2.75 11.29 15.22
C SER A 153 1.94 11.98 14.10
N ASP A 154 1.55 13.21 14.36
CA ASP A 154 0.81 14.03 13.40
C ASP A 154 1.47 14.05 12.00
N GLY A 155 0.63 14.00 10.97
CA GLY A 155 1.05 13.91 9.58
C GLY A 155 1.38 12.50 9.09
N THR A 156 1.29 11.45 9.93
CA THR A 156 1.43 10.06 9.50
C THR A 156 0.12 9.47 9.02
N ASP A 157 0.22 8.41 8.22
CA ASP A 157 -0.91 7.58 7.79
C ASP A 157 -1.63 6.91 8.98
N PHE A 158 -0.89 6.49 10.01
CA PHE A 158 -1.45 5.97 11.27
C PHE A 158 -2.31 7.02 11.98
N HIS A 159 -1.78 8.22 12.18
CA HIS A 159 -2.49 9.29 12.87
C HIS A 159 -3.76 9.69 12.13
N ALA A 160 -3.68 9.87 10.81
CA ALA A 160 -4.83 10.25 10.00
C ALA A 160 -5.96 9.22 10.09
N THR A 161 -5.65 7.93 10.00
CA THR A 161 -6.67 6.87 10.08
C THR A 161 -7.22 6.68 11.49
N PHE A 162 -6.39 6.87 12.54
CA PHE A 162 -6.84 6.88 13.93
C PHE A 162 -7.86 7.99 14.19
N GLU A 163 -7.66 9.16 13.58
CA GLU A 163 -8.60 10.29 13.64
C GLU A 163 -9.84 10.14 12.72
N GLY A 164 -10.02 8.98 12.09
CA GLY A 164 -11.15 8.70 11.22
C GLY A 164 -11.05 9.33 9.83
N HIS A 165 -9.88 9.81 9.41
CA HIS A 165 -9.64 10.35 8.08
C HIS A 165 -9.11 9.31 7.11
N VAL A 166 -9.38 9.49 5.82
CA VAL A 166 -8.74 8.71 4.77
C VAL A 166 -7.30 9.21 4.59
N SER A 167 -6.30 8.36 4.88
CA SER A 167 -4.92 8.70 4.61
C SER A 167 -4.57 8.49 3.14
N VAL A 168 -3.85 9.43 2.55
CA VAL A 168 -3.33 9.35 1.17
C VAL A 168 -1.85 9.67 1.21
N THR A 169 -1.01 8.68 0.90
CA THR A 169 0.44 8.82 0.89
C THR A 169 0.98 8.65 -0.52
N PRO A 170 1.57 9.68 -1.13
CA PRO A 170 2.32 9.52 -2.38
C PRO A 170 3.55 8.64 -2.13
N LEU A 171 3.75 7.62 -2.98
CA LEU A 171 4.88 6.72 -2.89
C LEU A 171 5.87 6.95 -4.03
N HIS A 172 7.12 6.62 -3.75
CA HIS A 172 8.21 6.57 -4.71
C HIS A 172 8.79 5.15 -4.77
N VAL A 173 9.10 4.66 -5.98
CA VAL A 173 9.61 3.29 -6.16
C VAL A 173 11.12 3.20 -6.15
N ASP A 174 11.83 4.33 -6.25
CA ASP A 174 13.29 4.36 -6.15
C ASP A 174 13.69 4.27 -4.67
N LEU A 175 14.22 3.11 -4.28
CA LEU A 175 14.73 2.83 -2.94
C LEU A 175 16.21 3.15 -2.80
N THR A 176 16.83 3.74 -3.81
CA THR A 176 18.25 4.10 -3.79
C THR A 176 18.49 5.25 -2.82
N GLU A 177 19.37 5.05 -1.84
CA GLU A 177 19.89 6.12 -0.99
C GLU A 177 20.98 6.89 -1.74
N HIS A 178 20.52 7.78 -2.63
CA HIS A 178 21.39 8.53 -3.54
C HIS A 178 22.47 9.36 -2.81
N ALA A 179 22.12 9.90 -1.64
CA ALA A 179 23.03 10.74 -0.87
C ALA A 179 24.24 9.95 -0.34
N SER A 180 24.09 8.64 -0.11
CA SER A 180 25.15 7.78 0.42
C SER A 180 26.06 7.16 -0.64
N LEU A 181 25.69 7.21 -1.93
CA LEU A 181 26.48 6.59 -3.00
C LEU A 181 27.95 7.04 -3.05
N PRO A 182 28.30 8.34 -2.90
CA PRO A 182 29.69 8.77 -2.90
C PRO A 182 30.52 8.15 -1.75
N ASP A 183 29.92 8.08 -0.57
CA ASP A 183 30.57 7.51 0.61
C ASP A 183 30.85 6.01 0.45
N TRP A 184 29.87 5.27 -0.06
CA TRP A 184 30.03 3.85 -0.33
C TRP A 184 31.04 3.59 -1.43
N SER A 185 31.05 4.40 -2.50
CA SER A 185 32.06 4.31 -3.56
C SER A 185 33.47 4.49 -2.99
N ALA A 186 33.66 5.49 -2.13
CA ALA A 186 34.97 5.72 -1.50
C ALA A 186 35.40 4.56 -0.56
N ARG A 187 34.46 4.01 0.22
CA ARG A 187 34.75 2.92 1.19
C ARG A 187 35.00 1.58 0.52
N LEU A 188 34.33 1.29 -0.59
CA LEU A 188 34.42 0.02 -1.29
C LEU A 188 35.43 0.05 -2.45
N GLY A 189 36.13 1.18 -2.69
CA GLY A 189 37.07 1.34 -3.79
C GLY A 189 36.43 1.28 -5.19
N GLY A 190 35.12 1.58 -5.27
CA GLY A 190 34.37 1.61 -6.53
C GLY A 190 34.66 2.86 -7.37
N ALA A 191 34.59 2.71 -8.70
CA ALA A 191 34.56 3.87 -9.57
C ALA A 191 33.22 4.61 -9.40
N ARG A 192 33.22 5.95 -9.52
CA ARG A 192 31.97 6.71 -9.62
C ARG A 192 31.26 6.35 -10.93
N ALA A 193 29.98 6.04 -10.84
CA ALA A 193 29.11 5.87 -11.99
C ALA A 193 28.90 7.21 -12.73
#